data_c9fefcc52b47758915e9fd329e37f427
#
_entry.id   c9fefcc52b47758915e9fd329e37f427
#
_cell.length_a   1.000
_cell.length_b   1.000
_cell.length_c   1.000
_cell.angle_alpha   90.00
_cell.angle_beta   90.00
_cell.angle_gamma   90.00
#
_symmetry.space_group_name_H-M   'P 1'
#
loop_
_entity.id
_entity.type
_entity.pdbx_description
1 polymer ?
#
loop_
_entity_poly.entity_id
_entity_poly.type
_entity_poly.pdbx_seq_one_letter_code
_entity_poly.pdbx_strand_id
1 'polypeptide(L)'
;TFFGGVDRETLMAAERSANGDIVFAGYTWSDDLPTTAGAYQPRYRGNGDGYVAALDGSGSRLLFCTYLGGSGIENLHDMKLDNEGNIVLSGLTDSRDFPTTPGVLQRVYGGGDDDMFVAKLSGDGSRLLFGTYIGGAGWDEGYNLQLLGARGILVSGATNSDNFPVTAD
;
A
#
# COMPACT_ATOMS: atom_id res chain seq x y z
N THR A 1 -3.39 12.09 19.87
CA THR A 1 -2.19 12.26 19.02
C THR A 1 -2.59 12.74 17.65
N PHE A 2 -1.86 13.68 17.10
CA PHE A 2 -1.95 14.08 15.69
C PHE A 2 -0.82 13.39 14.93
N PHE A 3 -1.10 13.00 13.69
CA PHE A 3 -0.13 12.45 12.75
C PHE A 3 -0.38 13.09 11.39
N GLY A 4 0.68 13.55 10.74
CA GLY A 4 0.61 14.16 9.40
C GLY A 4 1.78 15.10 9.16
N GLY A 5 1.80 15.64 7.95
CA GLY A 5 2.75 16.64 7.45
C GLY A 5 2.09 18.00 7.22
N VAL A 6 2.64 18.76 6.28
CA VAL A 6 2.19 20.14 5.98
C VAL A 6 0.99 20.20 5.05
N ASP A 7 0.68 19.13 4.34
CA ASP A 7 -0.45 19.05 3.40
C ASP A 7 -1.49 18.04 3.90
N ARG A 8 -2.27 17.46 3.01
CA ARG A 8 -3.40 16.59 3.32
C ARG A 8 -2.96 15.13 3.49
N GLU A 9 -3.42 14.51 4.57
CA GLU A 9 -3.43 13.05 4.78
C GLU A 9 -4.86 12.52 4.78
N THR A 10 -5.04 11.36 4.15
CA THR A 10 -6.28 10.59 4.24
C THR A 10 -5.96 9.23 4.86
N LEU A 11 -6.58 8.92 5.99
CA LEU A 11 -6.52 7.61 6.61
C LEU A 11 -7.56 6.69 5.97
N MET A 12 -7.14 5.52 5.50
CA MET A 12 -8.01 4.55 4.85
C MET A 12 -8.24 3.30 5.70
N ALA A 13 -7.21 2.82 6.40
CA ALA A 13 -7.31 1.61 7.21
C ALA A 13 -6.45 1.71 8.46
N ALA A 14 -6.91 1.05 9.53
CA ALA A 14 -6.15 0.90 10.76
C ALA A 14 -6.44 -0.47 11.37
N GLU A 15 -5.40 -1.14 11.86
CA GLU A 15 -5.50 -2.42 12.56
C GLU A 15 -4.64 -2.41 13.82
N ARG A 16 -5.02 -3.26 14.77
CA ARG A 16 -4.24 -3.49 15.98
C ARG A 16 -3.37 -4.72 15.80
N SER A 17 -2.06 -4.56 16.00
CA SER A 17 -1.12 -5.68 15.96
C SER A 17 -1.29 -6.61 17.15
N ALA A 18 -0.70 -7.79 17.08
CA ALA A 18 -0.71 -8.75 18.21
C ALA A 18 -0.07 -8.18 19.48
N ASN A 19 0.87 -7.24 19.36
CA ASN A 19 1.51 -6.55 20.48
C ASN A 19 0.65 -5.41 21.06
N GLY A 20 -0.48 -5.11 20.40
CA GLY A 20 -1.37 -4.04 20.79
C GLY A 20 -1.03 -2.68 20.16
N ASP A 21 -0.03 -2.59 19.31
CA ASP A 21 0.33 -1.39 18.56
C ASP A 21 -0.72 -1.07 17.50
N ILE A 22 -0.83 0.18 17.12
CA ILE A 22 -1.80 0.67 16.13
C ILE A 22 -1.07 0.88 14.82
N VAL A 23 -1.31 0.00 13.85
CA VAL A 23 -0.80 0.14 12.48
C VAL A 23 -1.88 0.79 11.63
N PHE A 24 -1.52 1.78 10.84
CA PHE A 24 -2.46 2.51 10.00
C PHE A 24 -1.83 2.92 8.68
N ALA A 25 -2.68 3.07 7.66
CA ALA A 25 -2.26 3.34 6.32
C ALA A 25 -3.27 4.21 5.58
N GLY A 26 -2.79 4.94 4.59
CA GLY A 26 -3.58 5.83 3.76
C GLY A 26 -2.74 6.44 2.67
N TYR A 27 -3.12 7.61 2.21
CA TYR A 27 -2.35 8.35 1.22
C TYR A 27 -2.19 9.82 1.63
N THR A 28 -1.14 10.46 1.11
CA THR A 28 -0.69 11.78 1.52
C THR A 28 -0.19 12.60 0.33
N TRP A 29 -0.35 13.91 0.44
CA TRP A 29 0.33 14.90 -0.41
C TRP A 29 1.47 15.62 0.32
N SER A 30 1.72 15.28 1.58
CA SER A 30 2.82 15.86 2.36
C SER A 30 4.15 15.19 2.02
N ASP A 31 5.16 15.97 1.69
CA ASP A 31 6.52 15.50 1.45
C ASP A 31 7.39 15.44 2.72
N ASP A 32 6.81 15.83 3.86
CA ASP A 32 7.48 15.96 5.17
C ASP A 32 6.89 15.06 6.26
N LEU A 33 6.24 13.92 5.90
CA LEU A 33 5.82 12.97 6.93
C LEU A 33 7.00 12.55 7.81
N PRO A 34 6.77 12.29 9.11
CA PRO A 34 7.83 11.95 10.06
C PRO A 34 8.36 10.51 9.82
N THR A 35 8.95 10.27 8.66
CA THR A 35 9.54 8.97 8.32
C THR A 35 10.64 8.60 9.31
N THR A 36 10.73 7.32 9.63
CA THR A 36 11.68 6.83 10.63
C THR A 36 12.96 6.29 10.00
N ALA A 37 14.03 6.23 10.78
CA ALA A 37 15.26 5.58 10.35
C ALA A 37 14.99 4.11 9.98
N GLY A 38 15.43 3.68 8.78
CA GLY A 38 15.18 2.34 8.27
C GLY A 38 13.84 2.18 7.53
N ALA A 39 13.06 3.25 7.34
CA ALA A 39 11.85 3.21 6.52
C ALA A 39 12.15 2.66 5.12
N TYR A 40 11.26 1.84 4.58
CA TYR A 40 11.39 1.31 3.21
C TYR A 40 11.53 2.44 2.19
N GLN A 41 10.66 3.43 2.24
CA GLN A 41 10.70 4.62 1.40
C GLN A 41 10.71 5.87 2.29
N PRO A 42 11.90 6.44 2.58
CA PRO A 42 12.01 7.57 3.50
C PRO A 42 11.64 8.91 2.88
N ARG A 43 11.36 8.97 1.59
CA ARG A 43 11.04 10.20 0.85
C ARG A 43 9.81 10.03 -0.02
N TYR A 44 9.01 11.06 -0.05
CA TYR A 44 7.94 11.28 -1.02
C TYR A 44 8.48 11.27 -2.45
N ARG A 45 7.74 10.67 -3.39
CA ARG A 45 8.22 10.49 -4.76
C ARG A 45 7.32 11.09 -5.83
N GLY A 46 6.02 11.18 -5.57
CA GLY A 46 5.06 11.42 -6.62
C GLY A 46 4.23 12.69 -6.48
N ASN A 47 3.01 12.59 -6.94
CA ASN A 47 1.96 13.60 -6.83
C ASN A 47 0.91 13.22 -5.77
N GLY A 48 1.21 12.20 -4.99
CA GLY A 48 0.44 11.61 -3.91
C GLY A 48 0.96 10.20 -3.64
N ASP A 49 1.58 9.96 -2.49
CA ASP A 49 2.10 8.65 -2.12
C ASP A 49 1.18 7.96 -1.11
N GLY A 50 1.12 6.63 -1.17
CA GLY A 50 0.68 5.84 -0.03
C GLY A 50 1.61 6.05 1.17
N TYR A 51 1.10 5.90 2.38
CA TYR A 51 1.91 5.84 3.59
C TYR A 51 1.45 4.74 4.53
N VAL A 52 2.37 4.23 5.31
CA VAL A 52 2.12 3.28 6.40
C VAL A 52 2.88 3.74 7.63
N ALA A 53 2.19 3.73 8.75
CA ALA A 53 2.80 4.10 10.03
C ALA A 53 2.26 3.24 11.18
N ALA A 54 3.00 3.18 12.27
CA ALA A 54 2.55 2.56 13.49
C ALA A 54 2.85 3.41 14.72
N LEU A 55 1.88 3.44 15.63
CA LEU A 55 2.03 4.00 16.97
C LEU A 55 2.04 2.87 18.00
N ASP A 56 2.68 3.09 19.12
CA ASP A 56 2.54 2.20 20.27
C ASP A 56 1.08 2.10 20.72
N GLY A 57 0.74 1.07 21.49
CA GLY A 57 -0.64 0.80 21.91
C GLY A 57 -1.30 1.91 22.73
N SER A 58 -0.53 2.87 23.23
CA SER A 58 -1.02 4.07 23.92
C SER A 58 -1.27 5.26 22.95
N GLY A 59 -0.79 5.17 21.71
CA GLY A 59 -0.84 6.24 20.72
C GLY A 59 0.11 7.41 21.03
N SER A 60 1.08 7.22 21.90
CA SER A 60 1.97 8.30 22.35
C SER A 60 3.31 8.36 21.61
N ARG A 61 3.71 7.27 20.96
CA ARG A 61 5.00 7.15 20.31
C ARG A 61 4.88 6.57 18.91
N LEU A 62 5.45 7.25 17.92
CA LEU A 62 5.62 6.72 16.57
C LEU A 62 6.66 5.60 16.59
N LEU A 63 6.29 4.42 16.11
CA LEU A 63 7.17 3.26 16.01
C LEU A 63 7.89 3.24 14.67
N PHE A 64 7.15 3.42 13.58
CA PHE A 64 7.69 3.63 12.25
C PHE A 64 6.73 4.46 11.39
N CYS A 65 7.27 5.08 10.35
CA CYS A 65 6.54 5.69 9.25
C CYS A 65 7.35 5.54 7.96
N THR A 66 6.68 5.12 6.89
CA THR A 66 7.25 4.98 5.54
C THR A 66 6.25 5.44 4.50
N TYR A 67 6.73 6.03 3.41
CA TYR A 67 5.96 6.15 2.18
C TYR A 67 5.92 4.83 1.43
N LEU A 68 5.01 4.72 0.47
CA LEU A 68 4.95 3.65 -0.52
C LEU A 68 4.36 4.21 -1.81
N GLY A 69 5.18 4.38 -2.83
CA GLY A 69 4.71 4.91 -4.10
C GLY A 69 5.79 5.02 -5.17
N GLY A 70 5.35 5.48 -6.33
CA GLY A 70 6.17 5.80 -7.48
C GLY A 70 6.20 7.30 -7.79
N SER A 71 6.23 7.66 -9.07
CA SER A 71 6.28 9.06 -9.51
C SER A 71 4.91 9.71 -9.74
N GLY A 72 3.83 8.94 -9.68
CA GLY A 72 2.46 9.37 -9.87
C GLY A 72 1.70 9.48 -8.55
N ILE A 73 0.46 8.98 -8.56
CA ILE A 73 -0.45 8.96 -7.41
C ILE A 73 -0.65 7.53 -6.95
N GLU A 74 -0.56 7.30 -5.65
CA GLU A 74 -0.99 6.09 -4.98
C GLU A 74 -2.13 6.38 -4.02
N ASN A 75 -3.32 5.88 -4.34
CA ASN A 75 -4.45 5.87 -3.42
C ASN A 75 -4.56 4.49 -2.77
N LEU A 76 -4.12 4.41 -1.54
CA LEU A 76 -4.25 3.19 -0.74
C LEU A 76 -5.68 3.10 -0.22
N HIS A 77 -6.33 1.94 -0.38
CA HIS A 77 -7.74 1.74 -0.03
C HIS A 77 -7.95 0.79 1.15
N ASP A 78 -7.16 -0.27 1.28
CA ASP A 78 -7.29 -1.22 2.40
C ASP A 78 -5.93 -1.76 2.85
N MET A 79 -5.91 -2.19 4.12
CA MET A 79 -4.72 -2.76 4.77
C MET A 79 -5.15 -3.89 5.70
N LYS A 80 -4.36 -4.97 5.73
CA LYS A 80 -4.50 -6.07 6.68
C LYS A 80 -3.15 -6.48 7.26
N LEU A 81 -3.15 -6.91 8.50
CA LEU A 81 -1.98 -7.55 9.12
C LEU A 81 -2.08 -9.07 8.95
N ASP A 82 -1.01 -9.70 8.47
CA ASP A 82 -0.95 -11.15 8.43
C ASP A 82 -0.57 -11.75 9.79
N ASN A 83 -0.56 -13.08 9.89
CA ASN A 83 -0.24 -13.79 11.12
C ASN A 83 1.21 -13.58 11.62
N GLU A 84 2.08 -13.09 10.75
CA GLU A 84 3.47 -12.76 11.06
C GLU A 84 3.64 -11.27 11.42
N GLY A 85 2.55 -10.50 11.36
CA GLY A 85 2.53 -9.06 11.58
C GLY A 85 2.99 -8.23 10.39
N ASN A 86 3.18 -8.84 9.20
CA ASN A 86 3.47 -8.08 7.99
C ASN A 86 2.21 -7.36 7.49
N ILE A 87 2.42 -6.29 6.77
CA ILE A 87 1.38 -5.34 6.37
C ILE A 87 1.07 -5.56 4.90
N VAL A 88 -0.14 -6.01 4.60
CA VAL A 88 -0.63 -6.21 3.23
C VAL A 88 -1.54 -5.05 2.86
N LEU A 89 -1.34 -4.49 1.68
CA LEU A 89 -1.92 -3.23 1.21
C LEU A 89 -2.53 -3.44 -0.17
N SER A 90 -3.65 -2.78 -0.44
CA SER A 90 -4.24 -2.68 -1.78
C SER A 90 -4.71 -1.25 -2.07
N GLY A 91 -4.77 -0.91 -3.34
CA GLY A 91 -5.23 0.39 -3.81
C GLY A 91 -5.09 0.52 -5.32
N LEU A 92 -5.02 1.75 -5.79
CA LEU A 92 -4.73 2.08 -7.18
C LEU A 92 -3.45 2.90 -7.31
N THR A 93 -2.82 2.85 -8.49
CA THR A 93 -1.65 3.64 -8.84
C THR A 93 -1.67 4.02 -10.32
N ASP A 94 -1.32 5.25 -10.63
CA ASP A 94 -0.99 5.71 -11.99
C ASP A 94 0.52 5.75 -12.23
N SER A 95 1.33 5.36 -11.24
CA SER A 95 2.78 5.30 -11.33
C SER A 95 3.25 4.12 -12.18
N ARG A 96 3.96 4.40 -13.25
CA ARG A 96 4.62 3.38 -14.08
C ARG A 96 5.86 2.77 -13.44
N ASP A 97 6.33 3.38 -12.38
CA ASP A 97 7.49 3.00 -11.57
C ASP A 97 7.14 2.62 -10.12
N PHE A 98 5.85 2.25 -9.88
CA PHE A 98 5.45 1.67 -8.60
C PHE A 98 6.35 0.47 -8.26
N PRO A 99 6.81 0.32 -7.03
CA PRO A 99 7.78 -0.70 -6.65
C PRO A 99 7.20 -2.12 -6.77
N THR A 100 7.73 -2.90 -7.73
CA THR A 100 7.39 -4.30 -7.94
C THR A 100 8.57 -5.21 -7.63
N THR A 101 8.29 -6.48 -7.31
CA THR A 101 9.30 -7.48 -6.99
C THR A 101 9.37 -8.61 -8.03
N PRO A 102 10.47 -9.36 -8.14
CA PRO A 102 10.52 -10.56 -8.99
C PRO A 102 9.51 -11.63 -8.60
N GLY A 103 8.95 -12.33 -9.58
CA GLY A 103 8.08 -13.49 -9.34
C GLY A 103 6.63 -13.16 -9.01
N VAL A 104 6.20 -11.89 -9.09
CA VAL A 104 4.82 -11.46 -8.91
C VAL A 104 4.00 -11.59 -10.20
N LEU A 105 2.69 -11.42 -10.07
CA LEU A 105 1.75 -11.55 -11.19
C LEU A 105 2.06 -10.58 -12.33
N GLN A 106 2.26 -9.30 -12.01
CA GLN A 106 2.46 -8.25 -13.01
C GLN A 106 3.48 -7.22 -12.51
N ARG A 107 4.61 -7.10 -13.24
CA ARG A 107 5.69 -6.19 -12.87
C ARG A 107 5.66 -4.86 -13.62
N VAL A 108 4.88 -4.79 -14.66
CA VAL A 108 4.80 -3.63 -15.56
C VAL A 108 3.38 -3.09 -15.51
N TYR A 109 3.27 -1.79 -15.43
CA TYR A 109 2.00 -1.06 -15.53
C TYR A 109 1.21 -1.49 -16.77
N GLY A 110 -0.06 -1.83 -16.61
CA GLY A 110 -0.90 -2.36 -17.69
C GLY A 110 -1.32 -1.29 -18.70
N GLY A 111 -1.50 -0.08 -18.24
CA GLY A 111 -1.89 1.06 -19.09
C GLY A 111 -3.07 1.82 -18.52
N GLY A 112 -3.70 2.65 -19.37
CA GLY A 112 -4.88 3.43 -18.98
C GLY A 112 -4.60 4.51 -17.94
N ASP A 113 -5.62 4.80 -17.13
CA ASP A 113 -5.57 5.87 -16.14
C ASP A 113 -4.88 5.41 -14.84
N ASP A 114 -5.19 4.20 -14.36
CA ASP A 114 -4.59 3.60 -13.18
C ASP A 114 -4.69 2.06 -13.19
N ASP A 115 -3.79 1.40 -12.47
CA ASP A 115 -3.82 -0.04 -12.18
C ASP A 115 -4.05 -0.27 -10.69
N MET A 116 -4.76 -1.32 -10.33
CA MET A 116 -4.73 -1.85 -8.97
C MET A 116 -3.30 -2.25 -8.61
N PHE A 117 -2.93 -2.04 -7.36
CA PHE A 117 -1.73 -2.65 -6.79
C PHE A 117 -2.03 -3.50 -5.57
N VAL A 118 -1.18 -4.49 -5.34
CA VAL A 118 -1.09 -5.19 -4.05
C VAL A 118 0.37 -5.19 -3.61
N ALA A 119 0.60 -4.81 -2.37
CA ALA A 119 1.94 -4.77 -1.80
C ALA A 119 1.96 -5.39 -0.40
N LYS A 120 3.11 -5.91 0.00
CA LYS A 120 3.35 -6.41 1.34
C LYS A 120 4.64 -5.83 1.88
N LEU A 121 4.55 -5.14 3.00
CA LEU A 121 5.70 -4.65 3.77
C LEU A 121 5.96 -5.55 4.97
N SER A 122 7.22 -5.58 5.43
CA SER A 122 7.55 -6.14 6.73
C SER A 122 6.84 -5.37 7.85
N GLY A 123 6.55 -6.02 8.97
CA GLY A 123 5.79 -5.44 10.07
C GLY A 123 6.44 -4.21 10.74
N ASP A 124 7.73 -3.98 10.49
CA ASP A 124 8.48 -2.80 10.92
C ASP A 124 8.55 -1.69 9.87
N GLY A 125 7.90 -1.87 8.71
CA GLY A 125 7.89 -0.91 7.60
C GLY A 125 9.23 -0.72 6.90
N SER A 126 10.22 -1.61 7.11
CA SER A 126 11.58 -1.42 6.59
C SER A 126 11.84 -2.07 5.23
N ARG A 127 11.00 -3.01 4.80
CA ARG A 127 11.22 -3.78 3.57
C ARG A 127 9.94 -4.01 2.80
N LEU A 128 10.01 -3.90 1.48
CA LEU A 128 8.99 -4.42 0.58
C LEU A 128 9.23 -5.92 0.39
N LEU A 129 8.29 -6.76 0.82
CA LEU A 129 8.34 -8.21 0.69
C LEU A 129 7.83 -8.65 -0.68
N PHE A 130 6.76 -8.04 -1.16
CA PHE A 130 6.35 -8.06 -2.56
C PHE A 130 5.56 -6.82 -2.93
N GLY A 131 5.53 -6.50 -4.24
CA GLY A 131 4.68 -5.50 -4.85
C GLY A 131 4.35 -5.93 -6.27
N THR A 132 3.08 -5.79 -6.67
CA THR A 132 2.58 -6.16 -7.99
C THR A 132 1.52 -5.18 -8.45
N TYR A 133 1.46 -4.93 -9.74
CA TYR A 133 0.25 -4.39 -10.37
C TYR A 133 -0.75 -5.52 -10.60
N ILE A 134 -2.02 -5.16 -10.81
CA ILE A 134 -3.06 -6.02 -11.36
C ILE A 134 -3.96 -5.12 -12.19
N GLY A 135 -3.76 -5.11 -13.50
CA GLY A 135 -4.52 -4.23 -14.38
C GLY A 135 -4.28 -4.49 -15.86
N GLY A 136 -5.05 -3.79 -16.66
CA GLY A 136 -4.99 -3.86 -18.12
C GLY A 136 -4.78 -2.51 -18.78
N ALA A 137 -5.50 -2.25 -19.87
CA ALA A 137 -5.33 -1.00 -20.65
C ALA A 137 -6.34 0.09 -20.27
N GLY A 138 -7.22 -0.17 -19.33
CA GLY A 138 -8.21 0.77 -18.81
C GLY A 138 -7.85 1.29 -17.42
N TRP A 139 -8.87 1.59 -16.60
CA TRP A 139 -8.68 1.85 -15.18
C TRP A 139 -9.02 0.59 -14.37
N ASP A 140 -8.22 0.34 -13.34
CA ASP A 140 -8.32 -0.87 -12.51
C ASP A 140 -8.10 -0.50 -11.04
N GLU A 141 -9.13 -0.61 -10.21
CA GLU A 141 -9.10 -0.17 -8.81
C GLU A 141 -9.31 -1.33 -7.84
N GLY A 142 -8.47 -1.42 -6.81
CA GLY A 142 -8.62 -2.39 -5.71
C GLY A 142 -9.19 -1.74 -4.46
N TYR A 143 -10.41 -2.13 -4.05
CA TYR A 143 -11.10 -1.49 -2.92
C TYR A 143 -10.90 -2.19 -1.59
N ASN A 144 -11.07 -3.52 -1.56
CA ASN A 144 -11.03 -4.28 -0.32
C ASN A 144 -10.04 -5.43 -0.42
N LEU A 145 -9.45 -5.76 0.72
CA LEU A 145 -8.48 -6.82 0.86
C LEU A 145 -8.87 -7.78 1.99
N GLN A 146 -8.74 -9.08 1.74
CA GLN A 146 -8.93 -10.11 2.74
C GLN A 146 -7.80 -11.14 2.68
N LEU A 147 -7.25 -11.49 3.84
CA LEU A 147 -6.24 -12.54 3.95
C LEU A 147 -6.93 -13.89 4.17
N LEU A 148 -6.64 -14.85 3.29
CA LEU A 148 -7.18 -16.20 3.34
C LEU A 148 -6.19 -17.21 3.97
N GLY A 149 -5.26 -16.72 4.77
CA GLY A 149 -4.18 -17.51 5.35
C GLY A 149 -3.28 -18.11 4.26
N ALA A 150 -3.01 -19.41 4.33
CA ALA A 150 -2.19 -20.10 3.34
C ALA A 150 -2.81 -20.14 1.91
N ARG A 151 -4.08 -19.76 1.76
CA ARG A 151 -4.76 -19.74 0.45
C ARG A 151 -4.46 -18.48 -0.36
N GLY A 152 -3.88 -17.45 0.25
CA GLY A 152 -3.46 -16.23 -0.42
C GLY A 152 -4.22 -14.98 0.01
N ILE A 153 -4.24 -14.01 -0.90
CA ILE A 153 -4.86 -12.70 -0.71
C ILE A 153 -6.05 -12.60 -1.68
N LEU A 154 -7.21 -12.28 -1.16
CA LEU A 154 -8.38 -11.92 -1.96
C LEU A 154 -8.44 -10.39 -2.04
N VAL A 155 -8.53 -9.86 -3.25
CA VAL A 155 -8.79 -8.44 -3.50
C VAL A 155 -10.08 -8.33 -4.30
N SER A 156 -10.92 -7.38 -3.96
CA SER A 156 -12.10 -7.01 -4.74
C SER A 156 -11.99 -5.57 -5.19
N GLY A 157 -12.52 -5.29 -6.38
CA GLY A 157 -12.39 -3.98 -6.99
C GLY A 157 -13.25 -3.84 -8.23
N ALA A 158 -12.91 -2.91 -9.08
CA ALA A 158 -13.56 -2.66 -10.35
C ALA A 158 -12.53 -2.50 -11.47
N THR A 159 -12.92 -2.86 -12.67
CA THR A 159 -12.11 -2.74 -13.89
C THR A 159 -12.96 -2.34 -15.08
N ASN A 160 -12.43 -1.55 -15.98
CA ASN A 160 -12.96 -1.38 -17.33
C ASN A 160 -11.99 -1.86 -18.42
N SER A 161 -10.95 -2.57 -18.02
CA SER A 161 -9.96 -3.12 -18.94
C SER A 161 -10.48 -4.36 -19.66
N ASP A 162 -10.60 -4.32 -20.97
CA ASP A 162 -10.97 -5.49 -21.80
C ASP A 162 -9.93 -6.61 -21.73
N ASN A 163 -8.69 -6.28 -21.38
CA ASN A 163 -7.55 -7.19 -21.24
C ASN A 163 -7.10 -7.40 -19.80
N PHE A 164 -8.01 -7.22 -18.82
CA PHE A 164 -7.69 -7.50 -17.42
C PHE A 164 -7.13 -8.92 -17.26
N PRO A 165 -6.07 -9.14 -16.44
CA PRO A 165 -5.46 -10.45 -16.28
C PRO A 165 -6.45 -11.43 -15.63
N VAL A 166 -6.86 -12.43 -16.40
CA VAL A 166 -7.74 -13.53 -15.95
C VAL A 166 -7.03 -14.87 -16.12
N THR A 167 -7.35 -15.83 -15.27
CA THR A 167 -6.90 -17.22 -15.46
C THR A 167 -7.67 -17.85 -16.63
N ALA A 168 -6.98 -18.67 -17.41
CA ALA A 168 -7.69 -19.54 -18.36
C ALA A 168 -8.47 -20.59 -17.56
N ASP A 169 -9.75 -20.78 -17.89
CA ASP A 169 -10.62 -21.83 -17.35
C ASP A 169 -10.16 -23.23 -17.77
#